data_25054b3f56fc160414d01ea64f03bc16
#
_entry.id   25054b3f56fc160414d01ea64f03bc16
#
_cell.length_a   1.000
_cell.length_b   1.000
_cell.length_c   1.000
_cell.angle_alpha   90.00
_cell.angle_beta   90.00
_cell.angle_gamma   90.00
#
_symmetry.space_group_name_H-M   'P 1'
#
loop_
_entity.id
_entity.type
_entity.pdbx_description
1 polymer ?
#
loop_
_entity_poly.entity_id
_entity_poly.type
_entity_poly.pdbx_seq_one_letter_code
_entity_poly.pdbx_strand_id
1 'polypeptide(L)'
;QLNQPVIQKFSSAYRKIADEYDGDRFLMGEVDGDEGNAMNVSKTFSEPGRLHATYNFDLLEWSGLTVLELKEAISNAIEVFNGSGRLCFAFSNHDVPRSATRQLEPLGISADKQDDLQLLLLQLETSLIGSTCVYQGEELGLGDVIDIPVNKMKDPWGINFYPEFLGRDTCRTPMVWDKKKSMGGFTSANQSWLPVAKAHLEKAGLDMAKNNKSIYNKFSKFLKWRKKQPAMMQANIMSEVSGGPKEIIFDRVSDYQKLRCKFDFEMVKATFEEVKYGTS
;
A
#
# COMPACT_ATOMS: atom_id res chain seq x y z
N GLN A 1 14.21 0.63 -22.97
CA GLN A 1 15.16 1.74 -22.63
C GLN A 1 14.56 2.58 -21.51
N LEU A 2 14.54 2.00 -20.32
CA LEU A 2 14.10 2.66 -19.09
C LEU A 2 15.16 3.69 -18.64
N ASN A 3 14.75 4.72 -17.92
CA ASN A 3 15.62 5.65 -17.18
C ASN A 3 16.66 6.45 -17.98
N GLN A 4 16.37 6.74 -19.25
CA GLN A 4 17.24 7.60 -20.04
C GLN A 4 17.36 9.01 -19.45
N PRO A 5 18.53 9.67 -19.46
CA PRO A 5 18.72 11.02 -18.89
C PRO A 5 17.75 12.07 -19.44
N VAL A 6 17.26 11.88 -20.66
CA VAL A 6 16.25 12.77 -21.27
C VAL A 6 14.92 12.73 -20.52
N ILE A 7 14.55 11.60 -19.93
CA ILE A 7 13.28 11.44 -19.20
C ILE A 7 13.28 12.32 -17.94
N GLN A 8 14.43 12.52 -17.31
CA GLN A 8 14.57 13.41 -16.14
C GLN A 8 14.27 14.88 -16.50
N LYS A 9 14.59 15.30 -17.73
CA LYS A 9 14.24 16.65 -18.24
C LYS A 9 12.73 16.81 -18.37
N PHE A 10 12.02 15.75 -18.80
CA PHE A 10 10.55 15.77 -18.85
C PHE A 10 9.92 15.87 -17.47
N SER A 11 10.43 15.14 -16.47
CA SER A 11 9.89 15.22 -15.10
C SER A 11 10.03 16.64 -14.53
N SER A 12 11.16 17.31 -14.78
CA SER A 12 11.35 18.71 -14.39
C SER A 12 10.44 19.67 -15.16
N ALA A 13 10.21 19.42 -16.45
CA ALA A 13 9.29 20.22 -17.25
C ALA A 13 7.83 20.07 -16.76
N TYR A 14 7.38 18.85 -16.47
CA TYR A 14 6.05 18.61 -15.88
C TYR A 14 5.89 19.29 -14.53
N ARG A 15 6.92 19.23 -13.68
CA ARG A 15 6.90 19.93 -12.39
C ARG A 15 6.76 21.43 -12.57
N LYS A 16 7.53 22.04 -13.47
CA LYS A 16 7.44 23.47 -13.76
C LYS A 16 6.03 23.85 -14.22
N ILE A 17 5.43 23.08 -15.13
CA ILE A 17 4.07 23.33 -15.60
C ILE A 17 3.07 23.20 -14.44
N ALA A 18 3.20 22.17 -13.60
CA ALA A 18 2.31 21.98 -12.46
C ALA A 18 2.37 23.14 -11.46
N ASP A 19 3.58 23.68 -11.24
CA ASP A 19 3.80 24.82 -10.33
C ASP A 19 3.27 26.16 -10.89
N GLU A 20 2.92 26.24 -12.19
CA GLU A 20 2.29 27.43 -12.82
C GLU A 20 0.77 27.53 -12.52
N TYR A 21 0.14 26.49 -12.00
CA TYR A 21 -1.27 26.48 -11.68
C TYR A 21 -1.53 26.87 -10.23
N ASP A 22 -2.60 27.65 -10.00
CA ASP A 22 -3.04 27.98 -8.66
C ASP A 22 -3.45 26.74 -7.86
N GLY A 23 -3.12 26.73 -6.57
CA GLY A 23 -3.40 25.63 -5.64
C GLY A 23 -2.42 24.46 -5.72
N ASP A 24 -2.59 23.51 -4.83
CA ASP A 24 -1.69 22.36 -4.71
C ASP A 24 -1.89 21.37 -5.88
N ARG A 25 -0.81 21.05 -6.55
CA ARG A 25 -0.73 19.98 -7.58
C ARG A 25 0.29 18.98 -7.14
N PHE A 26 -0.06 17.70 -7.22
CA PHE A 26 0.82 16.59 -6.84
C PHE A 26 1.14 15.72 -8.05
N LEU A 27 2.42 15.58 -8.37
CA LEU A 27 2.92 14.71 -9.42
C LEU A 27 3.57 13.50 -8.79
N MET A 28 3.01 12.34 -9.03
CA MET A 28 3.58 11.05 -8.64
C MET A 28 3.98 10.27 -9.90
N GLY A 29 5.21 9.77 -9.91
CA GLY A 29 5.70 8.95 -11.01
C GLY A 29 5.65 7.47 -10.69
N GLU A 30 5.17 6.70 -11.63
CA GLU A 30 5.41 5.26 -11.69
C GLU A 30 6.76 5.06 -12.36
N VAL A 31 7.80 4.89 -11.55
CA VAL A 31 9.19 4.86 -11.98
C VAL A 31 9.83 3.60 -11.44
N ASP A 32 10.23 2.73 -12.33
CA ASP A 32 10.94 1.51 -12.02
C ASP A 32 12.39 1.58 -12.51
N GLY A 33 13.26 0.73 -11.98
CA GLY A 33 14.66 0.61 -12.32
C GLY A 33 15.05 -0.83 -12.61
N ASP A 34 16.23 -1.02 -13.20
CA ASP A 34 16.82 -2.33 -13.31
C ASP A 34 17.09 -2.91 -11.89
N GLU A 35 17.21 -4.23 -11.83
CA GLU A 35 17.48 -4.95 -10.57
C GLU A 35 18.64 -4.30 -9.78
N GLY A 36 18.39 -3.98 -8.52
CA GLY A 36 19.35 -3.31 -7.64
C GLY A 36 19.50 -1.78 -7.85
N ASN A 37 18.77 -1.17 -8.79
CA ASN A 37 18.86 0.27 -9.07
C ASN A 37 17.53 1.05 -8.92
N ALA A 38 16.43 0.37 -8.66
CA ALA A 38 15.09 0.98 -8.58
C ALA A 38 15.05 2.14 -7.56
N MET A 39 15.69 1.97 -6.41
CA MET A 39 15.72 2.96 -5.35
C MET A 39 16.49 4.23 -5.74
N ASN A 40 17.65 4.10 -6.40
CA ASN A 40 18.41 5.25 -6.92
C ASN A 40 17.63 6.01 -8.00
N VAL A 41 16.92 5.28 -8.85
CA VAL A 41 16.06 5.86 -9.87
C VAL A 41 14.92 6.63 -9.20
N SER A 42 14.22 6.04 -8.25
CA SER A 42 13.16 6.68 -7.48
C SER A 42 13.65 7.96 -6.79
N LYS A 43 14.82 7.92 -6.15
CA LYS A 43 15.46 9.10 -5.55
C LYS A 43 15.68 10.20 -6.59
N THR A 44 16.30 9.84 -7.72
CA THR A 44 16.63 10.78 -8.80
C THR A 44 15.38 11.46 -9.35
N PHE A 45 14.28 10.73 -9.55
CA PHE A 45 13.04 11.31 -10.10
C PHE A 45 12.23 12.12 -9.09
N SER A 46 12.47 11.96 -7.79
CA SER A 46 11.78 12.71 -6.72
C SER A 46 12.65 13.77 -6.03
N GLU A 47 13.80 14.11 -6.62
CA GLU A 47 14.60 15.27 -6.19
C GLU A 47 13.83 16.59 -6.32
N PRO A 48 14.21 17.64 -5.57
CA PRO A 48 13.60 18.96 -5.69
C PRO A 48 13.57 19.46 -7.13
N GLY A 49 12.41 19.99 -7.55
CA GLY A 49 12.19 20.47 -8.92
C GLY A 49 11.85 19.38 -9.94
N ARG A 50 11.70 18.12 -9.50
CA ARG A 50 11.19 16.99 -10.29
C ARG A 50 9.82 16.55 -9.77
N LEU A 51 9.46 15.28 -9.90
CA LEU A 51 8.21 14.75 -9.34
C LEU A 51 8.14 14.99 -7.83
N HIS A 52 6.93 15.06 -7.30
CA HIS A 52 6.75 15.23 -5.84
C HIS A 52 7.01 13.93 -5.09
N ALA A 53 6.73 12.79 -5.70
CA ALA A 53 7.02 11.46 -5.19
C ALA A 53 7.14 10.46 -6.33
N THR A 54 7.76 9.31 -6.05
CA THR A 54 7.73 8.13 -6.90
C THR A 54 7.01 7.00 -6.18
N TYR A 55 6.36 6.14 -6.95
CA TYR A 55 5.69 4.96 -6.46
C TYR A 55 6.73 3.92 -6.05
N ASN A 56 6.58 3.36 -4.85
CA ASN A 56 7.52 2.34 -4.35
C ASN A 56 7.04 0.94 -4.73
N PHE A 57 7.83 0.24 -5.53
CA PHE A 57 7.53 -1.12 -5.98
C PHE A 57 8.03 -2.21 -5.05
N ASP A 58 8.94 -1.91 -4.11
CA ASP A 58 9.57 -2.93 -3.24
C ASP A 58 8.57 -3.67 -2.34
N LEU A 59 7.40 -3.07 -2.06
CA LEU A 59 6.32 -3.71 -1.31
C LEU A 59 5.30 -4.45 -2.20
N LEU A 60 5.48 -4.42 -3.52
CA LEU A 60 4.56 -4.96 -4.52
C LEU A 60 5.05 -6.27 -5.15
N GLU A 61 5.99 -6.96 -4.49
CA GLU A 61 6.48 -8.26 -4.98
C GLU A 61 5.32 -9.24 -5.19
N TRP A 62 5.26 -9.85 -6.39
CA TRP A 62 4.15 -10.69 -6.82
C TRP A 62 3.92 -11.91 -5.94
N SER A 63 4.99 -12.55 -5.49
CA SER A 63 4.97 -13.71 -4.60
C SER A 63 4.66 -13.38 -3.14
N GLY A 64 4.60 -12.09 -2.81
CA GLY A 64 4.57 -11.60 -1.43
C GLY A 64 5.97 -11.52 -0.81
N LEU A 65 6.05 -10.99 0.40
CA LEU A 65 7.29 -10.72 1.11
C LEU A 65 7.30 -11.39 2.49
N THR A 66 8.41 -11.96 2.86
CA THR A 66 8.70 -12.37 4.23
C THR A 66 8.91 -11.14 5.14
N VAL A 67 8.93 -11.34 6.46
CA VAL A 67 9.22 -10.25 7.41
C VAL A 67 10.62 -9.69 7.19
N LEU A 68 11.59 -10.51 6.78
CA LEU A 68 12.95 -10.05 6.47
C LEU A 68 12.96 -9.13 5.26
N GLU A 69 12.36 -9.55 4.15
CA GLU A 69 12.25 -8.77 2.91
C GLU A 69 11.48 -7.46 3.14
N LEU A 70 10.40 -7.48 3.95
CA LEU A 70 9.71 -6.26 4.37
C LEU A 70 10.63 -5.29 5.11
N LYS A 71 11.49 -5.79 6.01
CA LYS A 71 12.48 -4.95 6.71
C LYS A 71 13.49 -4.33 5.74
N GLU A 72 13.99 -5.11 4.82
CA GLU A 72 14.94 -4.66 3.79
C GLU A 72 14.32 -3.58 2.91
N ALA A 73 13.12 -3.81 2.38
CA ALA A 73 12.38 -2.84 1.58
C ALA A 73 12.13 -1.52 2.33
N ILE A 74 11.74 -1.59 3.60
CA ILE A 74 11.52 -0.40 4.43
C ILE A 74 12.85 0.31 4.73
N SER A 75 13.92 -0.41 5.00
CA SER A 75 15.26 0.16 5.26
C SER A 75 15.78 0.92 4.04
N ASN A 76 15.66 0.34 2.85
CA ASN A 76 16.01 1.00 1.58
C ASN A 76 15.20 2.29 1.37
N ALA A 77 13.90 2.25 1.69
CA ALA A 77 13.03 3.41 1.59
C ALA A 77 13.44 4.56 2.53
N ILE A 78 13.87 4.23 3.76
CA ILE A 78 14.38 5.21 4.74
C ILE A 78 15.64 5.90 4.18
N GLU A 79 16.55 5.14 3.58
CA GLU A 79 17.77 5.69 2.99
C GLU A 79 17.48 6.67 1.87
N VAL A 80 16.52 6.38 0.99
CA VAL A 80 16.06 7.30 -0.06
C VAL A 80 15.49 8.57 0.55
N PHE A 81 14.63 8.43 1.55
CA PHE A 81 13.99 9.56 2.21
C PHE A 81 14.99 10.46 2.94
N ASN A 82 15.96 9.89 3.62
CA ASN A 82 17.03 10.63 4.32
C ASN A 82 17.96 11.38 3.34
N GLY A 83 17.97 10.97 2.05
CA GLY A 83 18.64 11.73 0.99
C GLY A 83 17.86 12.99 0.59
N SER A 84 17.02 12.88 -0.42
CA SER A 84 16.16 13.97 -0.90
C SER A 84 14.89 13.46 -1.58
N GLY A 85 14.81 12.15 -1.75
CA GLY A 85 13.69 11.48 -2.43
C GLY A 85 12.40 11.48 -1.60
N ARG A 86 11.31 11.26 -2.30
CA ARG A 86 9.97 11.05 -1.71
C ARG A 86 9.36 9.81 -2.31
N LEU A 87 8.85 8.93 -1.47
CA LEU A 87 8.22 7.68 -1.87
C LEU A 87 6.73 7.70 -1.57
N CYS A 88 5.97 7.00 -2.41
CA CYS A 88 4.58 6.65 -2.17
C CYS A 88 4.49 5.13 -2.01
N PHE A 89 4.18 4.69 -0.80
CA PHE A 89 4.07 3.27 -0.46
C PHE A 89 2.72 2.70 -0.88
N ALA A 90 2.72 1.44 -1.29
CA ALA A 90 1.52 0.66 -1.55
C ALA A 90 1.81 -0.83 -1.34
N PHE A 91 0.90 -1.56 -0.71
CA PHE A 91 0.95 -3.02 -0.63
C PHE A 91 0.19 -3.72 -1.73
N SER A 92 -0.73 -3.02 -2.39
CA SER A 92 -1.47 -3.56 -3.54
C SER A 92 -1.68 -2.49 -4.60
N ASN A 93 -1.84 -2.93 -5.83
CA ASN A 93 -2.29 -2.10 -6.94
C ASN A 93 -3.08 -2.95 -7.95
N HIS A 94 -3.31 -2.41 -9.13
CA HIS A 94 -4.04 -3.10 -10.20
C HIS A 94 -3.18 -4.10 -11.01
N ASP A 95 -1.91 -4.24 -10.70
CA ASP A 95 -0.96 -5.09 -11.41
C ASP A 95 -0.43 -6.28 -10.61
N VAL A 96 -0.67 -6.31 -9.29
CA VAL A 96 -0.27 -7.41 -8.42
C VAL A 96 -1.45 -7.93 -7.59
N PRO A 97 -1.43 -9.21 -7.17
CA PRO A 97 -2.45 -9.75 -6.27
C PRO A 97 -2.59 -8.92 -5.00
N ARG A 98 -3.81 -8.86 -4.46
CA ARG A 98 -4.10 -8.09 -3.25
C ARG A 98 -3.30 -8.56 -2.05
N SER A 99 -2.76 -7.63 -1.28
CA SER A 99 -1.94 -7.92 -0.10
C SER A 99 -2.65 -8.84 0.91
N ALA A 100 -3.96 -8.68 1.09
CA ALA A 100 -4.77 -9.53 1.96
C ALA A 100 -4.69 -11.03 1.63
N THR A 101 -4.44 -11.38 0.37
CA THR A 101 -4.29 -12.77 -0.08
C THR A 101 -2.82 -13.13 -0.26
N ARG A 102 -2.08 -12.29 -0.97
CA ARG A 102 -0.69 -12.52 -1.35
C ARG A 102 0.26 -12.69 -0.16
N GLN A 103 0.03 -11.96 0.92
CA GLN A 103 0.93 -11.92 2.06
C GLN A 103 0.68 -13.03 3.11
N LEU A 104 -0.36 -13.85 2.95
CA LEU A 104 -0.68 -14.88 3.94
C LEU A 104 0.44 -15.92 4.07
N GLU A 105 0.82 -16.54 2.96
CA GLU A 105 1.82 -17.62 2.95
C GLU A 105 3.22 -17.13 3.31
N PRO A 106 3.80 -16.09 2.69
CA PRO A 106 5.14 -15.63 3.01
C PRO A 106 5.32 -15.21 4.47
N LEU A 107 4.25 -14.71 5.10
CA LEU A 107 4.26 -14.32 6.51
C LEU A 107 3.89 -15.47 7.46
N GLY A 108 3.47 -16.63 6.92
CA GLY A 108 3.04 -17.80 7.70
C GLY A 108 1.76 -17.55 8.48
N ILE A 109 0.83 -16.78 7.90
CA ILE A 109 -0.44 -16.40 8.54
C ILE A 109 -1.59 -17.19 7.91
N SER A 110 -2.44 -17.77 8.75
CA SER A 110 -3.59 -18.55 8.29
C SER A 110 -4.70 -17.67 7.72
N ALA A 111 -5.48 -18.22 6.77
CA ALA A 111 -6.51 -17.50 6.02
C ALA A 111 -7.63 -16.92 6.91
N ASP A 112 -7.92 -17.52 8.06
CA ASP A 112 -8.90 -17.01 9.02
C ASP A 112 -8.48 -15.67 9.66
N LYS A 113 -7.18 -15.34 9.62
CA LYS A 113 -6.63 -14.05 10.08
C LYS A 113 -6.44 -13.02 8.97
N GLN A 114 -6.98 -13.25 7.77
CA GLN A 114 -6.81 -12.35 6.63
C GLN A 114 -7.15 -10.89 6.94
N ASP A 115 -8.26 -10.62 7.62
CA ASP A 115 -8.68 -9.26 7.96
C ASP A 115 -7.76 -8.59 8.99
N ASP A 116 -7.24 -9.36 9.95
CA ASP A 116 -6.28 -8.82 10.93
C ASP A 116 -4.92 -8.57 10.28
N LEU A 117 -4.47 -9.45 9.36
CA LEU A 117 -3.28 -9.21 8.55
C LEU A 117 -3.42 -7.95 7.69
N GLN A 118 -4.53 -7.81 6.97
CA GLN A 118 -4.74 -6.62 6.13
C GLN A 118 -4.76 -5.34 6.96
N LEU A 119 -5.36 -5.36 8.16
CA LEU A 119 -5.30 -4.24 9.09
C LEU A 119 -3.86 -3.94 9.53
N LEU A 120 -3.07 -4.97 9.84
CA LEU A 120 -1.66 -4.85 10.22
C LEU A 120 -0.84 -4.19 9.10
N LEU A 121 -1.01 -4.63 7.85
CA LEU A 121 -0.34 -4.08 6.67
C LEU A 121 -0.74 -2.63 6.41
N LEU A 122 -2.03 -2.29 6.48
CA LEU A 122 -2.51 -0.91 6.36
C LEU A 122 -1.94 0.00 7.46
N GLN A 123 -1.82 -0.51 8.68
CA GLN A 123 -1.20 0.24 9.77
C GLN A 123 0.30 0.40 9.56
N LEU A 124 1.00 -0.62 9.08
CA LEU A 124 2.43 -0.55 8.73
C LEU A 124 2.66 0.49 7.65
N GLU A 125 2.00 0.36 6.51
CA GLU A 125 2.13 1.24 5.35
C GLU A 125 1.89 2.71 5.71
N THR A 126 0.79 2.98 6.41
CA THR A 126 0.43 4.35 6.81
C THR A 126 1.27 4.89 7.97
N SER A 127 2.14 4.07 8.58
CA SER A 127 3.09 4.50 9.61
C SER A 127 4.48 4.81 9.05
N LEU A 128 4.76 4.43 7.80
CA LEU A 128 6.03 4.76 7.14
C LEU A 128 6.15 6.26 6.88
N ILE A 129 7.39 6.70 6.61
CA ILE A 129 7.68 8.10 6.27
C ILE A 129 7.53 8.29 4.76
N GLY A 130 6.57 9.09 4.34
CA GLY A 130 6.26 9.30 2.91
C GLY A 130 4.76 9.41 2.68
N SER A 131 4.36 9.24 1.44
CA SER A 131 2.96 9.16 1.02
C SER A 131 2.49 7.70 0.99
N THR A 132 1.20 7.47 1.01
CA THR A 132 0.59 6.15 0.99
C THR A 132 -0.52 6.09 -0.05
N CYS A 133 -0.57 5.02 -0.82
CA CYS A 133 -1.60 4.77 -1.83
C CYS A 133 -2.33 3.46 -1.49
N VAL A 134 -3.39 3.56 -0.70
CA VAL A 134 -4.25 2.42 -0.35
C VAL A 134 -5.05 2.00 -1.58
N TYR A 135 -4.90 0.75 -1.99
CA TYR A 135 -5.64 0.21 -3.13
C TYR A 135 -7.10 -0.08 -2.76
N GLN A 136 -8.01 0.17 -3.71
CA GLN A 136 -9.45 0.00 -3.52
C GLN A 136 -9.79 -1.40 -2.97
N GLY A 137 -10.52 -1.45 -1.85
CA GLY A 137 -10.96 -2.67 -1.17
C GLY A 137 -10.01 -3.18 -0.08
N GLU A 138 -8.78 -2.66 0.05
CA GLU A 138 -7.91 -2.99 1.18
C GLU A 138 -8.53 -2.59 2.51
N GLU A 139 -9.19 -1.44 2.55
CA GLU A 139 -9.93 -0.93 3.72
C GLU A 139 -11.12 -1.81 4.12
N LEU A 140 -11.55 -2.70 3.22
CA LEU A 140 -12.60 -3.71 3.46
C LEU A 140 -12.03 -5.11 3.70
N GLY A 141 -10.72 -5.31 3.55
CA GLY A 141 -10.08 -6.62 3.62
C GLY A 141 -10.43 -7.53 2.43
N LEU A 142 -10.67 -6.95 1.24
CA LEU A 142 -10.94 -7.75 0.04
C LEU A 142 -9.68 -8.50 -0.39
N GLY A 143 -9.81 -9.80 -0.61
CA GLY A 143 -8.79 -10.65 -1.21
C GLY A 143 -8.92 -10.75 -2.73
N ASP A 144 -8.08 -11.56 -3.36
CA ASP A 144 -8.19 -11.88 -4.77
C ASP A 144 -9.39 -12.76 -5.08
N VAL A 145 -9.87 -12.67 -6.31
CA VAL A 145 -10.93 -13.52 -6.85
C VAL A 145 -10.31 -14.48 -7.86
N ILE A 146 -10.09 -15.71 -7.46
CA ILE A 146 -9.37 -16.70 -8.26
C ILE A 146 -10.29 -17.59 -9.13
N ASP A 147 -11.59 -17.49 -8.96
CA ASP A 147 -12.61 -18.32 -9.63
C ASP A 147 -13.32 -17.59 -10.78
N ILE A 148 -12.64 -16.62 -11.41
CA ILE A 148 -13.17 -15.89 -12.56
C ILE A 148 -13.25 -16.85 -13.76
N PRO A 149 -14.46 -17.09 -14.35
CA PRO A 149 -14.57 -17.91 -15.55
C PRO A 149 -13.72 -17.34 -16.70
N VAL A 150 -13.01 -18.19 -17.45
CA VAL A 150 -12.10 -17.78 -18.56
C VAL A 150 -12.81 -16.88 -19.57
N ASN A 151 -14.05 -17.20 -19.92
CA ASN A 151 -14.84 -16.37 -20.84
C ASN A 151 -15.26 -15.01 -20.28
N LYS A 152 -14.97 -14.73 -19.03
CA LYS A 152 -15.19 -13.44 -18.35
C LYS A 152 -13.90 -12.68 -18.10
N MET A 153 -12.75 -13.31 -18.27
CA MET A 153 -11.45 -12.66 -18.12
C MET A 153 -11.28 -11.53 -19.15
N LYS A 154 -10.51 -10.52 -18.78
CA LYS A 154 -10.21 -9.33 -19.58
C LYS A 154 -8.71 -9.10 -19.75
N ASP A 155 -7.91 -9.53 -18.77
CA ASP A 155 -6.46 -9.41 -18.86
C ASP A 155 -5.88 -10.39 -19.87
N PRO A 156 -5.19 -9.90 -20.93
CA PRO A 156 -4.57 -10.78 -21.92
C PRO A 156 -3.58 -11.80 -21.34
N TRP A 157 -2.91 -11.45 -20.23
CA TRP A 157 -1.99 -12.39 -19.56
C TRP A 157 -2.76 -13.58 -18.97
N GLY A 158 -3.83 -13.31 -18.22
CA GLY A 158 -4.67 -14.37 -17.68
C GLY A 158 -5.29 -15.24 -18.77
N ILE A 159 -5.76 -14.63 -19.86
CA ILE A 159 -6.37 -15.37 -20.98
C ILE A 159 -5.34 -16.29 -21.69
N ASN A 160 -4.13 -15.78 -21.95
CA ASN A 160 -3.12 -16.49 -22.73
C ASN A 160 -2.39 -17.58 -21.92
N PHE A 161 -2.28 -17.43 -20.61
CA PHE A 161 -1.51 -18.33 -19.74
C PHE A 161 -2.40 -19.15 -18.78
N TYR A 162 -3.72 -19.14 -18.99
CA TYR A 162 -4.63 -19.96 -18.19
C TYR A 162 -4.37 -21.47 -18.47
N PRO A 163 -4.41 -22.36 -17.47
CA PRO A 163 -4.73 -22.08 -16.05
C PRO A 163 -3.51 -21.77 -15.17
N GLU A 164 -2.29 -21.81 -15.69
CA GLU A 164 -1.04 -21.69 -14.93
C GLU A 164 -0.89 -20.29 -14.31
N PHE A 165 -1.45 -19.29 -14.98
CA PHE A 165 -1.44 -17.92 -14.51
C PHE A 165 -2.78 -17.22 -14.76
N LEU A 166 -3.41 -16.72 -13.69
CA LEU A 166 -4.73 -16.10 -13.76
C LEU A 166 -4.72 -14.63 -14.19
N GLY A 167 -3.54 -14.05 -14.38
CA GLY A 167 -3.40 -12.63 -14.72
C GLY A 167 -3.80 -11.70 -13.58
N ARG A 168 -4.09 -10.46 -13.94
CA ARG A 168 -4.37 -9.37 -13.00
C ARG A 168 -5.86 -9.17 -12.71
N ASP A 169 -6.75 -9.87 -13.39
CA ASP A 169 -8.19 -9.73 -13.18
C ASP A 169 -8.62 -10.10 -11.75
N THR A 170 -7.85 -10.98 -11.09
CA THR A 170 -8.07 -11.41 -9.71
C THR A 170 -8.16 -10.25 -8.73
N CYS A 171 -7.32 -9.23 -8.91
CA CYS A 171 -7.28 -8.03 -8.07
C CYS A 171 -8.10 -6.84 -8.63
N ARG A 172 -8.60 -6.95 -9.88
CA ARG A 172 -9.30 -5.87 -10.59
C ARG A 172 -10.83 -5.98 -10.53
N THR A 173 -11.36 -6.88 -9.74
CA THR A 173 -12.80 -7.07 -9.60
C THR A 173 -13.49 -5.81 -9.04
N PRO A 174 -14.79 -5.59 -9.39
CA PRO A 174 -15.51 -4.40 -8.97
C PRO A 174 -15.55 -4.19 -7.47
N MET A 175 -15.39 -2.94 -7.04
CA MET A 175 -15.61 -2.54 -5.66
C MET A 175 -17.06 -2.78 -5.26
N VAL A 176 -17.29 -3.31 -4.08
CA VAL A 176 -18.63 -3.61 -3.55
C VAL A 176 -19.05 -2.56 -2.52
N TRP A 177 -20.13 -1.86 -2.81
CA TRP A 177 -20.64 -0.78 -1.97
C TRP A 177 -21.87 -1.18 -1.15
N ASP A 178 -22.82 -1.91 -1.78
CA ASP A 178 -24.09 -2.29 -1.18
C ASP A 178 -24.51 -3.68 -1.66
N LYS A 179 -24.49 -4.67 -0.77
CA LYS A 179 -24.83 -6.06 -1.11
C LYS A 179 -26.28 -6.27 -1.55
N LYS A 180 -27.17 -5.31 -1.25
CA LYS A 180 -28.58 -5.37 -1.65
C LYS A 180 -28.84 -4.91 -3.09
N LYS A 181 -27.86 -4.25 -3.70
CA LYS A 181 -27.96 -3.75 -5.07
C LYS A 181 -27.35 -4.71 -6.07
N SER A 182 -27.90 -4.71 -7.29
CA SER A 182 -27.30 -5.41 -8.42
C SER A 182 -25.84 -4.98 -8.57
N MET A 183 -24.98 -5.90 -8.98
CA MET A 183 -23.52 -5.69 -9.13
C MET A 183 -22.87 -5.08 -7.89
N GLY A 184 -23.36 -5.40 -6.67
CA GLY A 184 -22.82 -4.85 -5.44
C GLY A 184 -22.91 -3.32 -5.32
N GLY A 185 -23.77 -2.68 -6.10
CA GLY A 185 -23.87 -1.23 -6.19
C GLY A 185 -22.72 -0.56 -6.96
N PHE A 186 -21.87 -1.32 -7.64
CA PHE A 186 -20.76 -0.78 -8.45
C PHE A 186 -21.27 -0.08 -9.71
N THR A 187 -22.29 -0.64 -10.37
CA THR A 187 -22.89 -0.08 -11.57
C THR A 187 -24.40 -0.31 -11.58
N SER A 188 -25.13 0.55 -12.30
CA SER A 188 -26.54 0.36 -12.62
C SER A 188 -26.78 -0.50 -13.86
N ALA A 189 -25.73 -0.88 -14.60
CA ALA A 189 -25.83 -1.76 -15.75
C ALA A 189 -26.17 -3.20 -15.31
N ASN A 190 -26.66 -4.01 -16.27
CA ASN A 190 -27.03 -5.40 -16.04
C ASN A 190 -25.81 -6.32 -15.78
N GLN A 191 -24.61 -5.85 -16.12
CA GLN A 191 -23.35 -6.55 -15.86
C GLN A 191 -22.22 -5.55 -15.63
N SER A 192 -21.27 -5.95 -14.83
CA SER A 192 -19.99 -5.25 -14.62
C SER A 192 -18.93 -5.76 -15.61
N TRP A 193 -17.82 -5.03 -15.73
CA TRP A 193 -16.72 -5.38 -16.64
C TRP A 193 -16.03 -6.71 -16.28
N LEU A 194 -15.89 -7.01 -14.97
CA LEU A 194 -15.52 -8.30 -14.39
C LEU A 194 -16.64 -8.76 -13.44
N PRO A 195 -16.77 -10.05 -13.15
CA PRO A 195 -17.75 -10.53 -12.19
C PRO A 195 -17.58 -9.92 -10.79
N VAL A 196 -18.69 -9.63 -10.13
CA VAL A 196 -18.67 -9.28 -8.70
C VAL A 196 -18.58 -10.57 -7.90
N ALA A 197 -17.54 -10.71 -7.10
CA ALA A 197 -17.33 -11.88 -6.29
C ALA A 197 -18.36 -11.98 -5.14
N LYS A 198 -18.92 -13.15 -4.95
CA LYS A 198 -19.90 -13.40 -3.86
C LYS A 198 -19.27 -13.13 -2.48
N ALA A 199 -18.02 -13.54 -2.29
CA ALA A 199 -17.29 -13.30 -1.03
C ALA A 199 -17.09 -11.80 -0.75
N HIS A 200 -16.91 -10.98 -1.79
CA HIS A 200 -16.77 -9.54 -1.63
C HIS A 200 -18.10 -8.86 -1.21
N LEU A 201 -19.25 -9.39 -1.62
CA LEU A 201 -20.55 -8.84 -1.21
C LEU A 201 -20.74 -8.88 0.31
N GLU A 202 -20.20 -9.88 1.00
CA GLU A 202 -20.26 -9.96 2.47
C GLU A 202 -19.41 -8.88 3.16
N LYS A 203 -18.49 -8.28 2.43
CA LYS A 203 -17.63 -7.18 2.87
C LYS A 203 -18.02 -5.83 2.22
N ALA A 204 -19.28 -5.69 1.79
CA ALA A 204 -19.75 -4.46 1.13
C ALA A 204 -19.56 -3.22 2.04
N GLY A 205 -19.11 -2.12 1.45
CA GLY A 205 -18.70 -0.92 2.17
C GLY A 205 -19.73 -0.39 3.16
N LEU A 206 -21.02 -0.37 2.79
CA LEU A 206 -22.11 0.10 3.68
C LEU A 206 -22.31 -0.83 4.89
N ASP A 207 -22.14 -2.14 4.74
CA ASP A 207 -22.27 -3.09 5.84
C ASP A 207 -21.02 -3.02 6.75
N MET A 208 -19.83 -2.92 6.16
CA MET A 208 -18.58 -2.75 6.90
C MET A 208 -18.57 -1.44 7.71
N ALA A 209 -19.09 -0.34 7.16
CA ALA A 209 -19.20 0.94 7.86
C ALA A 209 -20.13 0.87 9.10
N LYS A 210 -21.16 0.03 9.07
CA LYS A 210 -22.09 -0.17 10.20
C LYS A 210 -21.56 -1.11 11.27
N ASN A 211 -20.62 -1.98 10.92
CA ASN A 211 -20.04 -2.95 11.85
C ASN A 211 -18.82 -2.36 12.58
N ASN A 212 -18.98 -1.97 13.83
CA ASN A 212 -17.90 -1.39 14.63
C ASN A 212 -16.66 -2.29 14.81
N LYS A 213 -16.77 -3.59 14.57
CA LYS A 213 -15.67 -4.57 14.65
C LYS A 213 -15.01 -4.81 13.29
N SER A 214 -15.53 -4.25 12.19
CA SER A 214 -14.98 -4.40 10.85
C SER A 214 -13.57 -3.82 10.74
N ILE A 215 -12.80 -4.33 9.78
CA ILE A 215 -11.50 -3.76 9.39
C ILE A 215 -11.64 -2.28 9.02
N TYR A 216 -12.67 -1.91 8.26
CA TYR A 216 -12.97 -0.53 7.89
C TYR A 216 -13.03 0.40 9.09
N ASN A 217 -13.82 0.05 10.12
CA ASN A 217 -13.94 0.88 11.32
C ASN A 217 -12.69 0.85 12.21
N LYS A 218 -11.99 -0.29 12.29
CA LYS A 218 -10.69 -0.39 12.99
C LYS A 218 -9.66 0.52 12.32
N PHE A 219 -9.54 0.48 10.99
CA PHE A 219 -8.62 1.32 10.24
C PHE A 219 -9.00 2.80 10.28
N SER A 220 -10.28 3.13 10.15
CA SER A 220 -10.78 4.50 10.32
C SER A 220 -10.43 5.10 11.70
N LYS A 221 -10.57 4.30 12.78
CA LYS A 221 -10.17 4.72 14.13
C LYS A 221 -8.67 4.97 14.22
N PHE A 222 -7.87 4.07 13.63
CA PHE A 222 -6.44 4.22 13.58
C PHE A 222 -6.03 5.49 12.83
N LEU A 223 -6.59 5.76 11.65
CA LEU A 223 -6.29 6.98 10.89
C LEU A 223 -6.69 8.27 11.63
N LYS A 224 -7.81 8.26 12.36
CA LYS A 224 -8.21 9.38 13.22
C LYS A 224 -7.25 9.59 14.39
N TRP A 225 -6.73 8.52 14.97
CA TRP A 225 -5.70 8.58 16.00
C TRP A 225 -4.37 9.07 15.40
N ARG A 226 -3.93 8.48 14.28
CA ARG A 226 -2.71 8.85 13.55
C ARG A 226 -2.63 10.35 13.26
N LYS A 227 -3.72 10.94 12.79
CA LYS A 227 -3.80 12.40 12.50
C LYS A 227 -3.55 13.28 13.71
N LYS A 228 -3.67 12.76 14.92
CA LYS A 228 -3.41 13.48 16.17
C LYS A 228 -1.99 13.28 16.70
N GLN A 229 -1.18 12.44 16.06
CA GLN A 229 0.18 12.15 16.49
C GLN A 229 1.19 13.01 15.73
N PRO A 230 1.88 13.98 16.37
CA PRO A 230 2.92 14.79 15.71
C PRO A 230 4.00 13.91 15.04
N ALA A 231 4.42 12.83 15.72
CA ALA A 231 5.40 11.89 15.19
C ALA A 231 4.94 11.18 13.90
N MET A 232 3.64 11.10 13.62
CA MET A 232 3.11 10.51 12.38
C MET A 232 2.88 11.53 11.27
N MET A 233 2.61 12.79 11.63
CA MET A 233 2.17 13.82 10.69
C MET A 233 3.26 14.82 10.33
N GLN A 234 4.18 15.09 11.26
CA GLN A 234 5.20 16.13 11.14
C GLN A 234 6.63 15.60 11.25
N ALA A 235 6.78 14.28 11.47
CA ALA A 235 8.10 13.67 11.62
C ALA A 235 8.89 13.73 10.31
N ASN A 236 10.11 14.20 10.43
CA ASN A 236 11.11 14.17 9.37
C ASN A 236 12.11 13.03 9.55
N ILE A 237 11.99 12.27 10.63
CA ILE A 237 12.92 11.19 10.98
C ILE A 237 12.15 9.91 11.27
N MET A 238 12.65 8.83 10.72
CA MET A 238 12.29 7.47 11.06
C MET A 238 13.58 6.73 11.43
N SER A 239 13.57 6.00 12.57
CA SER A 239 14.76 5.24 12.98
C SER A 239 15.00 4.06 12.04
N GLU A 240 16.18 3.46 12.14
CA GLU A 240 16.46 2.17 11.53
C GLU A 240 15.42 1.13 11.93
N VAL A 241 15.16 0.19 11.02
CA VAL A 241 14.24 -0.92 11.24
C VAL A 241 14.91 -1.99 12.09
N SER A 242 14.23 -2.46 13.11
CA SER A 242 14.68 -3.49 14.04
C SER A 242 13.58 -4.52 14.31
N GLY A 243 13.78 -5.35 15.32
CA GLY A 243 12.82 -6.39 15.74
C GLY A 243 13.28 -7.81 15.42
N GLY A 244 12.64 -8.78 16.06
CA GLY A 244 12.88 -10.22 15.88
C GLY A 244 12.46 -10.75 14.50
N PRO A 245 12.57 -12.07 14.28
CA PRO A 245 12.23 -12.68 12.98
C PRO A 245 10.77 -12.48 12.54
N LYS A 246 9.87 -12.25 13.47
CA LYS A 246 8.43 -12.02 13.23
C LYS A 246 7.97 -10.61 13.62
N GLU A 247 8.91 -9.67 13.75
CA GLU A 247 8.60 -8.31 14.20
C GLU A 247 9.26 -7.27 13.31
N ILE A 248 8.57 -6.16 13.08
CA ILE A 248 9.11 -4.92 12.51
C ILE A 248 8.93 -3.83 13.56
N ILE A 249 10.01 -3.16 13.92
CA ILE A 249 10.00 -2.09 14.92
C ILE A 249 10.78 -0.91 14.36
N PHE A 250 10.21 0.29 14.45
CA PHE A 250 10.88 1.56 14.17
C PHE A 250 10.27 2.68 15.00
N ASP A 251 11.04 3.74 15.20
CA ASP A 251 10.57 4.94 15.86
C ASP A 251 10.29 6.05 14.84
N ARG A 252 9.15 6.71 14.95
CA ARG A 252 8.82 7.97 14.28
C ARG A 252 9.14 9.11 15.22
N VAL A 253 9.90 10.10 14.76
CA VAL A 253 10.42 11.17 15.61
C VAL A 253 10.08 12.53 15.01
N SER A 254 9.39 13.36 15.78
CA SER A 254 9.19 14.79 15.53
C SER A 254 9.78 15.60 16.67
N ASP A 255 9.79 16.92 16.56
CA ASP A 255 10.27 17.81 17.63
C ASP A 255 9.48 17.67 18.95
N TYR A 256 8.27 17.14 18.87
CA TYR A 256 7.32 17.10 20.00
C TYR A 256 7.02 15.71 20.51
N GLN A 257 7.32 14.68 19.73
CA GLN A 257 6.91 13.31 20.05
C GLN A 257 7.86 12.29 19.42
N LYS A 258 8.23 11.28 20.22
CA LYS A 258 8.84 10.05 19.73
C LYS A 258 7.85 8.92 19.92
N LEU A 259 7.49 8.23 18.84
CA LEU A 259 6.51 7.16 18.84
C LEU A 259 7.15 5.88 18.30
N ARG A 260 7.19 4.85 19.15
CA ARG A 260 7.59 3.51 18.73
C ARG A 260 6.44 2.80 18.05
N CYS A 261 6.69 2.33 16.84
CA CYS A 261 5.78 1.54 16.03
C CYS A 261 6.29 0.10 16.02
N LYS A 262 5.49 -0.85 16.51
CA LYS A 262 5.80 -2.27 16.51
C LYS A 262 4.72 -3.03 15.76
N PHE A 263 5.12 -3.89 14.83
CA PHE A 263 4.28 -4.75 14.02
C PHE A 263 4.70 -6.20 14.29
N ASP A 264 3.82 -6.95 14.92
CA ASP A 264 4.05 -8.32 15.34
C ASP A 264 3.25 -9.26 14.42
N PHE A 265 3.95 -10.01 13.59
CA PHE A 265 3.36 -10.92 12.59
C PHE A 265 2.99 -12.29 13.18
N GLU A 266 3.46 -12.64 14.37
CA GLU A 266 3.03 -13.84 15.07
C GLU A 266 1.65 -13.60 15.73
N MET A 267 1.52 -12.48 16.43
CA MET A 267 0.26 -12.08 17.04
C MET A 267 -0.70 -11.38 16.05
N VAL A 268 -0.22 -11.03 14.86
CA VAL A 268 -0.93 -10.24 13.81
C VAL A 268 -1.49 -8.95 14.39
N LYS A 269 -0.62 -8.15 15.01
CA LYS A 269 -1.03 -6.96 15.75
C LYS A 269 0.01 -5.84 15.70
N ALA A 270 -0.45 -4.61 15.51
CA ALA A 270 0.37 -3.41 15.69
C ALA A 270 0.19 -2.80 17.09
N THR A 271 1.27 -2.25 17.62
CA THR A 271 1.27 -1.42 18.84
C THR A 271 2.04 -0.13 18.60
N PHE A 272 1.58 0.93 19.27
CA PHE A 272 2.12 2.28 19.14
C PHE A 272 2.30 2.86 20.53
N GLU A 273 3.54 3.16 20.91
CA GLU A 273 3.88 3.58 22.27
C GLU A 273 4.70 4.87 22.23
N GLU A 274 4.32 5.84 23.04
CA GLU A 274 5.11 7.05 23.21
C GLU A 274 6.37 6.75 24.01
N VAL A 275 7.51 7.06 23.44
CA VAL A 275 8.82 6.88 24.05
C VAL A 275 9.23 8.21 24.68
N LYS A 276 9.41 8.22 26.02
CA LYS A 276 9.92 9.41 26.71
C LYS A 276 11.32 9.74 26.18
N TYR A 277 11.55 11.02 25.84
CA TYR A 277 12.89 11.50 25.64
C TYR A 277 13.67 11.29 26.94
N GLY A 278 14.73 10.50 26.91
CA GLY A 278 15.64 10.44 28.06
C GLY A 278 16.14 11.85 28.32
N THR A 279 15.96 12.34 29.54
CA THR A 279 16.71 13.50 30.00
C THR A 279 18.18 13.07 30.03
N SER A 280 18.94 13.46 29.00
CA SER A 280 20.39 13.35 28.98
C SER A 280 21.01 14.31 29.99
#